data_0481b573dc1fa056b99bf69e3dba5508
#
_entry.id   0481b573dc1fa056b99bf69e3dba5508
#
_cell.length_a   1.000
_cell.length_b   1.000
_cell.length_c   1.000
_cell.angle_alpha   90.00
_cell.angle_beta   90.00
_cell.angle_gamma   90.00
#
_symmetry.space_group_name_H-M   'P 1'
#
loop_
_entity.id
_entity.type
_entity.pdbx_description
1 polymer ?
#
loop_
_entity_poly.entity_id
_entity_poly.type
_entity_poly.pdbx_seq_one_letter_code
_entity_poly.pdbx_strand_id
1 'polypeptide(L)'
;MKYMIATAAVVAVTASTSLAGEVAPMSVAFADGAVEASLTGQAGDAANGRSVAMNRKLGNCLACHANNDMLEQPFHGEVGPPLDGVADRWSEAEIRGIVSNAKMMFDDTIMPAFYIDSGYTRPLEKFDGKSILTAQEVEDVVAYLLTLKE
;
A
#
# COMPACT_ATOMS: atom_id res chain seq x y z
N MET A 1 -29.84 42.89 -46.71
CA MET A 1 -28.83 41.99 -46.21
C MET A 1 -29.00 41.92 -44.72
N LYS A 2 -29.48 40.79 -44.15
CA LYS A 2 -29.67 40.59 -42.70
C LYS A 2 -28.52 39.69 -42.25
N TYR A 3 -27.65 40.18 -41.36
CA TYR A 3 -26.60 39.40 -40.76
C TYR A 3 -27.16 38.64 -39.53
N MET A 4 -27.18 37.31 -39.60
CA MET A 4 -27.46 36.44 -38.46
C MET A 4 -26.16 36.26 -37.69
N ILE A 5 -26.12 36.76 -36.45
CA ILE A 5 -25.01 36.51 -35.50
C ILE A 5 -25.37 35.21 -34.78
N ALA A 6 -24.57 34.16 -35.03
CA ALA A 6 -24.66 32.90 -34.29
C ALA A 6 -23.85 33.01 -33.04
N THR A 7 -24.49 32.98 -31.88
CA THR A 7 -23.83 32.96 -30.56
C THR A 7 -23.48 31.51 -30.21
N ALA A 8 -22.22 31.18 -30.21
CA ALA A 8 -21.75 29.87 -29.73
C ALA A 8 -21.66 29.87 -28.18
N ALA A 9 -22.48 29.03 -27.56
CA ALA A 9 -22.40 28.82 -26.12
C ALA A 9 -21.25 27.85 -25.81
N VAL A 10 -20.24 28.31 -25.10
CA VAL A 10 -19.15 27.47 -24.55
C VAL A 10 -19.64 26.85 -23.26
N VAL A 11 -19.88 25.53 -23.26
CA VAL A 11 -20.18 24.78 -22.04
C VAL A 11 -18.84 24.40 -21.37
N ALA A 12 -18.52 25.06 -20.27
CA ALA A 12 -17.37 24.69 -19.42
C ALA A 12 -17.74 23.46 -18.59
N VAL A 13 -17.15 22.30 -18.92
CA VAL A 13 -17.23 21.08 -18.09
C VAL A 13 -16.23 21.23 -16.94
N THR A 14 -16.72 21.50 -15.74
CA THR A 14 -15.92 21.48 -14.52
C THR A 14 -15.75 20.02 -14.09
N ALA A 15 -14.55 19.45 -14.25
CA ALA A 15 -14.18 18.18 -13.67
C ALA A 15 -14.07 18.35 -12.15
N SER A 16 -15.04 17.83 -11.40
CA SER A 16 -14.95 17.73 -9.94
C SER A 16 -13.97 16.61 -9.62
N THR A 17 -12.76 16.94 -9.13
CA THR A 17 -11.85 15.98 -8.51
C THR A 17 -12.47 15.58 -7.17
N SER A 18 -13.08 14.40 -7.11
CA SER A 18 -13.45 13.77 -5.84
C SER A 18 -12.14 13.41 -5.12
N LEU A 19 -11.82 14.09 -4.03
CA LEU A 19 -10.83 13.61 -3.08
C LEU A 19 -11.43 12.36 -2.45
N ALA A 20 -11.00 11.19 -2.89
CA ALA A 20 -11.31 9.95 -2.20
C ALA A 20 -10.71 10.07 -0.79
N GLY A 21 -11.55 9.97 0.23
CA GLY A 21 -11.09 9.94 1.61
C GLY A 21 -10.29 8.66 1.89
N GLU A 22 -9.46 8.69 2.92
CA GLU A 22 -8.72 7.51 3.38
C GLU A 22 -9.68 6.35 3.68
N VAL A 23 -9.38 5.16 3.16
CA VAL A 23 -10.14 3.93 3.44
C VAL A 23 -9.75 3.43 4.82
N ALA A 24 -10.70 3.38 5.76
CA ALA A 24 -10.43 2.86 7.11
C ALA A 24 -9.99 1.38 7.07
N PRO A 25 -9.13 0.92 8.01
CA PRO A 25 -8.55 -0.43 8.00
C PRO A 25 -9.58 -1.56 7.85
N MET A 26 -10.70 -1.49 8.57
CA MET A 26 -11.75 -2.50 8.50
C MET A 26 -12.71 -2.33 7.32
N SER A 27 -12.52 -1.29 6.50
CA SER A 27 -13.30 -1.02 5.28
C SER A 27 -12.55 -1.39 4.01
N VAL A 28 -11.34 -1.94 4.12
CA VAL A 28 -10.56 -2.40 2.96
C VAL A 28 -11.28 -3.54 2.26
N ALA A 29 -11.56 -3.37 0.97
CA ALA A 29 -12.23 -4.38 0.16
C ALA A 29 -11.18 -5.30 -0.49
N PHE A 30 -11.14 -6.55 -0.07
CA PHE A 30 -10.30 -7.59 -0.65
C PHE A 30 -11.06 -8.41 -1.69
N ALA A 31 -10.41 -8.70 -2.82
CA ALA A 31 -10.88 -9.63 -3.84
C ALA A 31 -9.77 -10.66 -4.07
N ASP A 32 -10.00 -11.90 -3.65
CA ASP A 32 -9.00 -12.98 -3.68
C ASP A 32 -7.63 -12.56 -3.06
N GLY A 33 -7.70 -11.78 -1.98
CA GLY A 33 -6.53 -11.23 -1.29
C GLY A 33 -5.96 -9.95 -1.87
N ALA A 34 -6.33 -9.55 -3.08
CA ALA A 34 -5.91 -8.29 -3.71
C ALA A 34 -6.77 -7.10 -3.26
N VAL A 35 -6.20 -5.89 -3.31
CA VAL A 35 -6.87 -4.61 -3.04
C VAL A 35 -6.68 -3.69 -4.24
N GLU A 36 -7.71 -3.58 -5.08
CA GLU A 36 -7.65 -2.82 -6.35
C GLU A 36 -7.58 -1.31 -6.15
N ALA A 37 -8.37 -0.79 -5.21
CA ALA A 37 -8.45 0.64 -4.96
C ALA A 37 -7.30 1.10 -4.05
N SER A 38 -6.71 2.26 -4.38
CA SER A 38 -5.79 2.93 -3.46
C SER A 38 -6.48 3.24 -2.13
N LEU A 39 -5.77 3.06 -1.03
CA LEU A 39 -6.28 3.34 0.33
C LEU A 39 -6.43 4.84 0.61
N THR A 40 -5.74 5.68 -0.14
CA THR A 40 -5.73 7.14 0.07
C THR A 40 -6.20 7.93 -1.15
N GLY A 41 -6.19 7.31 -2.32
CA GLY A 41 -6.36 8.01 -3.60
C GLY A 41 -5.15 8.90 -3.96
N GLN A 42 -4.08 8.85 -3.18
CA GLN A 42 -2.82 9.54 -3.44
C GLN A 42 -1.75 8.55 -3.92
N ALA A 43 -0.82 9.03 -4.74
CA ALA A 43 0.32 8.23 -5.15
C ALA A 43 1.22 7.93 -3.94
N GLY A 44 1.77 6.72 -3.88
CA GLY A 44 2.79 6.36 -2.89
C GLY A 44 4.15 6.97 -3.22
N ASP A 45 4.92 7.29 -2.18
CA ASP A 45 6.31 7.72 -2.26
C ASP A 45 7.24 6.51 -2.03
N ALA A 46 7.90 6.04 -3.09
CA ALA A 46 8.79 4.89 -3.01
C ALA A 46 10.00 5.13 -2.07
N ALA A 47 10.49 6.36 -1.95
CA ALA A 47 11.61 6.66 -1.05
C ALA A 47 11.17 6.59 0.42
N ASN A 48 9.96 7.10 0.73
CA ASN A 48 9.37 6.92 2.05
C ASN A 48 9.04 5.45 2.31
N GLY A 49 8.48 4.73 1.34
CA GLY A 49 8.17 3.30 1.43
C GLY A 49 9.40 2.45 1.77
N ARG A 50 10.54 2.73 1.14
CA ARG A 50 11.84 2.12 1.49
C ARG A 50 12.21 2.39 2.95
N SER A 51 12.04 3.62 3.40
CA SER A 51 12.31 4.01 4.77
C SER A 51 11.39 3.31 5.78
N VAL A 52 10.09 3.21 5.47
CA VAL A 52 9.09 2.48 6.28
C VAL A 52 9.42 0.99 6.34
N ALA A 53 9.79 0.37 5.20
CA ALA A 53 10.11 -1.05 5.11
C ALA A 53 11.31 -1.45 6.01
N MET A 54 12.35 -0.61 6.10
CA MET A 54 13.51 -0.88 6.97
C MET A 54 13.29 -0.46 8.43
N ASN A 55 12.28 0.34 8.73
CA ASN A 55 12.06 0.90 10.07
C ASN A 55 11.55 -0.19 11.03
N ARG A 56 12.35 -0.54 12.04
CA ARG A 56 12.04 -1.56 13.05
C ARG A 56 10.81 -1.26 13.93
N LYS A 57 10.33 -0.01 13.91
CA LYS A 57 9.13 0.40 14.68
C LYS A 57 7.87 0.44 13.82
N LEU A 58 8.01 0.29 12.49
CA LEU A 58 6.94 0.33 11.50
C LEU A 58 6.88 -0.99 10.72
N GLY A 59 7.23 -0.99 9.43
CA GLY A 59 7.16 -2.18 8.57
C GLY A 59 8.08 -3.30 9.01
N ASN A 60 9.35 -2.98 9.35
CA ASN A 60 10.34 -3.96 9.78
C ASN A 60 10.46 -5.18 8.86
N CYS A 61 10.28 -4.97 7.54
CA CYS A 61 10.21 -6.04 6.54
C CYS A 61 11.47 -6.89 6.52
N LEU A 62 12.64 -6.26 6.74
CA LEU A 62 13.94 -6.95 6.79
C LEU A 62 14.08 -7.93 7.97
N ALA A 63 13.20 -7.87 8.96
CA ALA A 63 13.20 -8.88 10.02
C ALA A 63 12.90 -10.30 9.50
N CYS A 64 12.15 -10.38 8.38
CA CYS A 64 11.71 -11.65 7.79
C CYS A 64 12.16 -11.85 6.35
N HIS A 65 12.45 -10.79 5.59
CA HIS A 65 12.74 -10.84 4.16
C HIS A 65 14.16 -10.36 3.85
N ALA A 66 14.85 -11.06 2.97
CA ALA A 66 16.03 -10.54 2.32
C ALA A 66 15.64 -9.50 1.24
N ASN A 67 16.51 -8.50 1.03
CA ASN A 67 16.33 -7.47 0.01
C ASN A 67 17.69 -6.89 -0.39
N ASN A 68 18.13 -7.16 -1.60
CA ASN A 68 19.44 -6.71 -2.11
C ASN A 68 19.50 -5.18 -2.33
N ASP A 69 18.36 -4.50 -2.49
CA ASP A 69 18.32 -3.03 -2.53
C ASP A 69 18.68 -2.37 -1.19
N MET A 70 18.71 -3.13 -0.09
CA MET A 70 18.97 -2.64 1.27
C MET A 70 20.21 -3.27 1.91
N LEU A 71 21.25 -3.64 1.14
CA LEU A 71 22.46 -4.30 1.64
C LEU A 71 23.25 -3.48 2.68
N GLU A 72 23.00 -2.18 2.78
CA GLU A 72 23.55 -1.33 3.84
C GLU A 72 22.96 -1.66 5.24
N GLN A 73 21.84 -2.37 5.29
CA GLN A 73 21.26 -2.84 6.54
C GLN A 73 21.96 -4.12 7.00
N PRO A 74 22.36 -4.23 8.27
CA PRO A 74 23.23 -5.31 8.75
C PRO A 74 22.53 -6.67 8.91
N PHE A 75 21.22 -6.73 8.84
CA PHE A 75 20.44 -7.93 9.08
C PHE A 75 19.27 -8.05 8.10
N HIS A 76 19.20 -9.21 7.46
CA HIS A 76 18.08 -9.62 6.61
C HIS A 76 17.62 -11.00 7.05
N GLY A 77 16.33 -11.14 7.37
CA GLY A 77 15.73 -12.42 7.72
C GLY A 77 15.50 -13.32 6.51
N GLU A 78 15.37 -14.61 6.78
CA GLU A 78 15.13 -15.65 5.77
C GLU A 78 13.81 -16.41 6.03
N VAL A 79 12.89 -15.79 6.78
CA VAL A 79 11.60 -16.41 7.12
C VAL A 79 10.60 -16.28 5.97
N GLY A 80 10.55 -15.12 5.35
CA GLY A 80 9.75 -14.83 4.16
C GLY A 80 10.58 -14.93 2.87
N PRO A 81 9.95 -14.98 1.70
CA PRO A 81 10.65 -14.97 0.43
C PRO A 81 11.43 -13.65 0.25
N PRO A 82 12.54 -13.64 -0.53
CA PRO A 82 13.22 -12.41 -0.88
C PRO A 82 12.28 -11.40 -1.55
N LEU A 83 12.50 -10.10 -1.27
CA LEU A 83 11.72 -9.03 -1.89
C LEU A 83 12.21 -8.67 -3.29
N ASP A 84 13.44 -9.09 -3.66
CA ASP A 84 13.96 -8.94 -5.01
C ASP A 84 13.00 -9.55 -6.02
N GLY A 85 12.72 -8.87 -7.11
CA GLY A 85 11.78 -9.29 -8.15
C GLY A 85 10.31 -9.40 -7.69
N VAL A 86 9.92 -8.84 -6.54
CA VAL A 86 8.54 -8.93 -6.04
C VAL A 86 7.53 -8.32 -7.02
N ALA A 87 7.93 -7.26 -7.75
CA ALA A 87 7.09 -6.59 -8.74
C ALA A 87 6.89 -7.39 -10.03
N ASP A 88 7.69 -8.45 -10.25
CA ASP A 88 7.51 -9.36 -11.38
C ASP A 88 6.64 -10.57 -11.01
N ARG A 89 6.48 -10.84 -9.68
CA ARG A 89 5.66 -11.94 -9.16
C ARG A 89 4.23 -11.54 -8.84
N TRP A 90 4.00 -10.29 -8.45
CA TRP A 90 2.71 -9.80 -7.96
C TRP A 90 2.33 -8.48 -8.60
N SER A 91 1.05 -8.30 -8.91
CA SER A 91 0.50 -7.01 -9.34
C SER A 91 0.47 -6.00 -8.18
N GLU A 92 0.29 -4.73 -8.50
CA GLU A 92 0.13 -3.66 -7.51
C GLU A 92 -1.01 -3.94 -6.52
N ALA A 93 -2.16 -4.42 -7.01
CA ALA A 93 -3.32 -4.75 -6.20
C ALA A 93 -3.03 -5.90 -5.22
N GLU A 94 -2.31 -6.93 -5.68
CA GLU A 94 -1.91 -8.05 -4.84
C GLU A 94 -0.87 -7.62 -3.80
N ILE A 95 0.13 -6.82 -4.16
CA ILE A 95 1.12 -6.28 -3.22
C ILE A 95 0.41 -5.42 -2.16
N ARG A 96 -0.53 -4.55 -2.58
CA ARG A 96 -1.32 -3.74 -1.64
C ARG A 96 -2.12 -4.62 -0.67
N GLY A 97 -2.74 -5.68 -1.16
CA GLY A 97 -3.46 -6.66 -0.34
C GLY A 97 -2.54 -7.38 0.65
N ILE A 98 -1.40 -7.90 0.17
CA ILE A 98 -0.40 -8.59 1.00
C ILE A 98 0.14 -7.68 2.11
N VAL A 99 0.48 -6.42 1.80
CA VAL A 99 0.98 -5.47 2.79
C VAL A 99 -0.14 -5.07 3.77
N SER A 100 -1.34 -4.84 3.29
CA SER A 100 -2.48 -4.48 4.16
C SER A 100 -2.82 -5.61 5.13
N ASN A 101 -3.05 -6.82 4.60
CA ASN A 101 -3.36 -8.01 5.40
C ASN A 101 -3.06 -9.29 4.61
N ALA A 102 -1.84 -9.79 4.73
CA ALA A 102 -1.40 -11.01 4.05
C ALA A 102 -2.28 -12.24 4.33
N LYS A 103 -3.02 -12.25 5.45
CA LYS A 103 -3.91 -13.36 5.82
C LYS A 103 -5.15 -13.49 4.94
N MET A 104 -5.46 -12.44 4.16
CA MET A 104 -6.53 -12.49 3.17
C MET A 104 -6.15 -13.26 1.89
N MET A 105 -4.85 -13.52 1.69
CA MET A 105 -4.32 -14.28 0.54
C MET A 105 -3.67 -15.60 0.97
N PHE A 106 -3.10 -15.66 2.18
CA PHE A 106 -2.35 -16.81 2.68
C PHE A 106 -2.84 -17.17 4.10
N ASP A 107 -3.66 -18.19 4.24
CA ASP A 107 -4.35 -18.56 5.49
C ASP A 107 -3.39 -18.79 6.67
N ASP A 108 -2.26 -19.45 6.43
CA ASP A 108 -1.30 -19.86 7.48
C ASP A 108 -0.10 -18.90 7.62
N THR A 109 -0.14 -17.73 7.00
CA THR A 109 1.00 -16.81 7.03
C THR A 109 1.23 -16.22 8.43
N ILE A 110 2.51 -16.17 8.83
CA ILE A 110 2.95 -15.44 10.03
C ILE A 110 3.21 -13.95 9.76
N MET A 111 3.20 -13.52 8.49
CA MET A 111 3.37 -12.11 8.14
C MET A 111 2.30 -11.27 8.85
N PRO A 112 2.68 -10.20 9.56
CA PRO A 112 1.71 -9.33 10.20
C PRO A 112 0.73 -8.70 9.19
N ALA A 113 -0.49 -8.44 9.63
CA ALA A 113 -1.37 -7.51 8.94
C ALA A 113 -0.97 -6.09 9.35
N PHE A 114 -0.51 -5.27 8.40
CA PHE A 114 0.00 -3.94 8.72
C PHE A 114 -1.09 -2.87 8.74
N TYR A 115 -2.25 -3.14 8.11
CA TYR A 115 -3.34 -2.18 8.01
C TYR A 115 -4.68 -2.80 8.46
N ILE A 116 -4.71 -3.21 9.73
CA ILE A 116 -5.92 -3.55 10.49
C ILE A 116 -5.83 -2.86 11.85
N ASP A 117 -6.97 -2.54 12.47
CA ASP A 117 -7.04 -1.88 13.78
C ASP A 117 -7.66 -2.78 14.88
N SER A 118 -8.09 -3.98 14.50
CA SER A 118 -8.73 -4.95 15.40
C SER A 118 -8.39 -6.39 14.98
N GLY A 119 -8.72 -7.35 15.83
CA GLY A 119 -8.48 -8.77 15.56
C GLY A 119 -7.07 -9.26 15.93
N TYR A 120 -6.20 -8.43 16.45
CA TYR A 120 -4.91 -8.85 16.98
C TYR A 120 -5.04 -9.68 18.26
N THR A 121 -4.19 -10.68 18.43
CA THR A 121 -4.07 -11.42 19.69
C THR A 121 -2.96 -10.81 20.54
N ARG A 122 -3.30 -10.19 21.64
CA ARG A 122 -2.38 -9.54 22.60
C ARG A 122 -1.42 -8.54 21.91
N PRO A 123 -1.95 -7.51 21.24
CA PRO A 123 -1.11 -6.48 20.64
C PRO A 123 -0.31 -5.73 21.72
N LEU A 124 0.79 -5.10 21.28
CA LEU A 124 1.41 -4.08 22.13
C LEU A 124 0.43 -2.93 22.34
N GLU A 125 0.41 -2.33 23.54
CA GLU A 125 -0.49 -1.23 23.91
C GLU A 125 -0.54 -0.10 22.85
N LYS A 126 0.62 0.23 22.25
CA LYS A 126 0.70 1.26 21.20
C LYS A 126 -0.10 0.94 19.94
N PHE A 127 -0.45 -0.34 19.71
CA PHE A 127 -1.21 -0.83 18.55
C PHE A 127 -2.63 -1.26 18.93
N ASP A 128 -3.05 -1.07 20.17
CA ASP A 128 -4.41 -1.38 20.57
C ASP A 128 -5.39 -0.40 19.90
N GLY A 129 -6.30 -0.94 19.09
CA GLY A 129 -7.23 -0.17 18.27
C GLY A 129 -6.57 0.65 17.15
N LYS A 130 -5.35 0.29 16.71
CA LYS A 130 -4.61 1.03 15.68
C LYS A 130 -3.87 0.08 14.72
N SER A 131 -3.79 0.48 13.46
CA SER A 131 -2.93 -0.21 12.48
C SER A 131 -1.44 0.04 12.77
N ILE A 132 -0.59 -0.88 12.30
CA ILE A 132 0.87 -0.73 12.36
C ILE A 132 1.34 0.39 11.43
N LEU A 133 0.81 0.42 10.21
CA LEU A 133 1.05 1.46 9.21
C LEU A 133 -0.21 2.30 9.01
N THR A 134 -0.03 3.54 8.61
CA THR A 134 -1.11 4.37 8.06
C THR A 134 -1.44 3.93 6.64
N ALA A 135 -2.60 4.35 6.10
CA ALA A 135 -2.96 4.09 4.71
C ALA A 135 -1.89 4.60 3.74
N GLN A 136 -1.35 5.80 3.96
CA GLN A 136 -0.32 6.37 3.10
C GLN A 136 1.00 5.59 3.21
N GLU A 137 1.40 5.15 4.39
CA GLU A 137 2.59 4.30 4.55
C GLU A 137 2.43 2.94 3.84
N VAL A 138 1.22 2.38 3.75
CA VAL A 138 0.95 1.20 2.91
C VAL A 138 1.17 1.53 1.44
N GLU A 139 0.58 2.61 0.92
CA GLU A 139 0.77 3.03 -0.47
C GLU A 139 2.25 3.32 -0.79
N ASP A 140 2.97 3.94 0.15
CA ASP A 140 4.40 4.22 0.00
C ASP A 140 5.23 2.92 -0.09
N VAL A 141 4.94 1.94 0.78
CA VAL A 141 5.59 0.61 0.73
C VAL A 141 5.24 -0.11 -0.56
N VAL A 142 4.00 -0.06 -1.03
CA VAL A 142 3.58 -0.61 -2.33
C VAL A 142 4.39 0.03 -3.46
N ALA A 143 4.47 1.36 -3.49
CA ALA A 143 5.25 2.09 -4.49
C ALA A 143 6.73 1.68 -4.47
N TYR A 144 7.32 1.48 -3.29
CA TYR A 144 8.68 0.98 -3.15
C TYR A 144 8.81 -0.45 -3.70
N LEU A 145 7.96 -1.37 -3.27
CA LEU A 145 8.02 -2.77 -3.71
C LEU A 145 7.88 -2.91 -5.23
N LEU A 146 7.10 -2.05 -5.87
CA LEU A 146 6.96 -2.00 -7.34
C LEU A 146 8.24 -1.58 -8.07
N THR A 147 9.23 -1.01 -7.37
CA THR A 147 10.56 -0.73 -7.95
C THR A 147 11.47 -1.95 -8.00
N LEU A 148 11.16 -3.01 -7.22
CA LEU A 148 11.98 -4.20 -7.07
C LEU A 148 11.66 -5.22 -8.18
N LYS A 149 12.27 -5.03 -9.33
CA LYS A 149 12.23 -5.91 -10.51
C LYS A 149 13.57 -6.59 -10.71
N GLU A 150 13.55 -7.79 -11.31
CA GLU A 150 14.74 -8.52 -11.78
C GLU A 150 15.03 -8.25 -13.26
#